data_f0792221a1ab11bafb5619e0f764e113
#
_entry.id   f0792221a1ab11bafb5619e0f764e113
#
_cell.length_a   1.000
_cell.length_b   1.000
_cell.length_c   1.000
_cell.angle_alpha   90.00
_cell.angle_beta   90.00
_cell.angle_gamma   90.00
#
_symmetry.space_group_name_H-M   'P 1'
#
loop_
_entity.id
_entity.type
_entity.pdbx_description
1 polymer ?
#
loop_
_entity_poly.entity_id
_entity_poly.type
_entity_poly.pdbx_seq_one_letter_code
_entity_poly.pdbx_strand_id
1 'polypeptide(L)'
;MRKALFSIIAAVALVVMPSVVQAQEDVAYWGKEDAYLLRQAKYMYELVDEALDEYPPVVGAPTSRKLALYNLDAMLHETKYDNTEPFKSFVASRASKVIADMQSPVKKGMKIYKIYNDGFVARTKSVTIAFDVVRGALKGEAIVSDKDIATIVDQCDVLLLTHNHGDHVDRYVVDRFIAAGKPVIAADEILKDVEGVTHYRSETDILDKKITLRSGEVLKVKIYPGHQSEMMCNVYAVTTPEGLTVAHTGDQYNEGDFKWIDTVKDQKPAIDALIINCWSMNITDAIKGFNPRYVLTGHENEMGHTIDHREAFWLTFQKLQPVTHDYVVMAWGEWFSFK
;
A
#
# COMPACT_ATOMS: atom_id res chain seq x y z
N MET A 1 33.11 -39.93 67.94
CA MET A 1 32.32 -38.88 67.25
C MET A 1 32.29 -39.22 65.78
N ARG A 2 31.12 -39.78 65.32
CA ARG A 2 30.89 -40.21 63.92
C ARG A 2 30.22 -39.07 63.18
N LYS A 3 30.88 -38.56 62.12
CA LYS A 3 30.26 -37.60 61.18
C LYS A 3 29.46 -38.39 60.13
N ALA A 4 28.19 -38.17 60.11
CA ALA A 4 27.31 -38.69 59.05
C ALA A 4 27.41 -37.81 57.82
N LEU A 5 27.76 -38.40 56.69
CA LEU A 5 27.71 -37.79 55.35
C LEU A 5 26.32 -37.98 54.78
N PHE A 6 25.58 -36.89 54.57
CA PHE A 6 24.33 -36.94 53.81
C PHE A 6 24.65 -36.74 52.34
N SER A 7 24.49 -37.80 51.54
CA SER A 7 24.52 -37.73 50.09
C SER A 7 23.15 -37.32 49.60
N ILE A 8 23.03 -36.15 49.00
CA ILE A 8 21.84 -35.71 48.29
C ILE A 8 21.92 -36.26 46.86
N ILE A 9 21.11 -37.22 46.52
CA ILE A 9 20.91 -37.72 45.17
C ILE A 9 19.86 -36.77 44.53
N ALA A 10 20.32 -35.88 43.66
CA ALA A 10 19.44 -35.11 42.83
C ALA A 10 18.93 -35.98 41.65
N ALA A 11 17.70 -36.42 41.72
CA ALA A 11 17.04 -37.07 40.58
C ALA A 11 16.69 -36.00 39.53
N VAL A 12 17.44 -35.97 38.43
CA VAL A 12 17.09 -35.22 37.26
C VAL A 12 16.00 -35.99 36.50
N ALA A 13 14.78 -35.57 36.68
CA ALA A 13 13.68 -36.05 35.85
C ALA A 13 13.83 -35.50 34.45
N LEU A 14 14.33 -36.27 33.50
CA LEU A 14 14.26 -36.00 32.08
C LEU A 14 12.78 -36.02 31.68
N VAL A 15 12.17 -34.87 31.53
CA VAL A 15 10.87 -34.74 30.85
C VAL A 15 11.14 -34.95 29.37
N VAL A 16 10.98 -36.16 28.89
CA VAL A 16 10.91 -36.45 27.45
C VAL A 16 9.56 -35.90 26.99
N MET A 17 9.55 -34.68 26.50
CA MET A 17 8.39 -34.22 25.74
C MET A 17 8.28 -35.13 24.52
N PRO A 18 7.13 -35.74 24.28
CA PRO A 18 6.92 -36.43 23.01
C PRO A 18 6.99 -35.35 21.95
N SER A 19 8.05 -35.39 21.13
CA SER A 19 8.05 -34.70 19.84
C SER A 19 6.86 -35.31 19.10
N VAL A 20 5.78 -34.54 18.97
CA VAL A 20 4.73 -34.83 18.01
C VAL A 20 5.41 -34.70 16.65
N VAL A 21 6.00 -35.79 16.20
CA VAL A 21 6.29 -36.00 14.79
C VAL A 21 4.93 -36.01 14.15
N GLN A 22 4.50 -34.83 13.68
CA GLN A 22 3.34 -34.72 12.82
C GLN A 22 3.70 -35.56 11.62
N ALA A 23 3.11 -36.76 11.53
CA ALA A 23 3.29 -37.65 10.41
C ALA A 23 2.95 -36.81 9.18
N GLN A 24 3.98 -36.51 8.39
CA GLN A 24 3.80 -35.85 7.11
C GLN A 24 2.99 -36.87 6.31
N GLU A 25 1.69 -36.60 6.15
CA GLU A 25 0.86 -37.41 5.27
C GLU A 25 1.58 -37.42 3.93
N ASP A 26 2.04 -38.61 3.50
CA ASP A 26 2.59 -38.84 2.18
C ASP A 26 1.46 -38.61 1.18
N VAL A 27 1.24 -37.37 0.82
CA VAL A 27 0.24 -36.98 -0.17
C VAL A 27 0.77 -37.35 -1.53
N ALA A 28 0.36 -38.54 -2.00
CA ALA A 28 0.64 -38.93 -3.38
C ALA A 28 -0.14 -38.01 -4.32
N TYR A 29 0.57 -37.09 -4.99
CA TYR A 29 -0.02 -36.16 -5.95
C TYR A 29 -0.19 -36.72 -7.37
N TRP A 30 0.22 -37.95 -7.63
CA TRP A 30 0.08 -38.57 -8.94
C TRP A 30 -1.37 -38.54 -9.43
N GLY A 31 -1.61 -37.87 -10.55
CA GLY A 31 -2.95 -37.65 -11.10
C GLY A 31 -3.79 -36.59 -10.37
N LYS A 32 -3.20 -35.80 -9.46
CA LYS A 32 -3.87 -34.73 -8.69
C LYS A 32 -3.17 -33.39 -8.90
N GLU A 33 -3.03 -32.98 -10.15
CA GLU A 33 -2.30 -31.76 -10.54
C GLU A 33 -2.76 -30.53 -9.80
N ASP A 34 -4.09 -30.28 -9.72
CA ASP A 34 -4.62 -29.09 -9.08
C ASP A 34 -4.30 -29.06 -7.58
N ALA A 35 -4.40 -30.18 -6.88
CA ALA A 35 -4.05 -30.27 -5.47
C ALA A 35 -2.55 -30.00 -5.24
N TYR A 36 -1.71 -30.52 -6.10
CA TYR A 36 -0.26 -30.25 -6.08
C TYR A 36 0.04 -28.76 -6.27
N LEU A 37 -0.54 -28.14 -7.30
CA LEU A 37 -0.28 -26.75 -7.64
C LEU A 37 -0.83 -25.78 -6.59
N LEU A 38 -1.99 -26.07 -5.99
CA LEU A 38 -2.52 -25.26 -4.88
C LEU A 38 -1.61 -25.34 -3.65
N ARG A 39 -1.07 -26.52 -3.34
CA ARG A 39 -0.12 -26.66 -2.24
C ARG A 39 1.19 -25.91 -2.52
N GLN A 40 1.70 -26.01 -3.76
CA GLN A 40 2.86 -25.25 -4.18
C GLN A 40 2.61 -23.74 -4.05
N ALA A 41 1.45 -23.25 -4.53
CA ALA A 41 1.08 -21.86 -4.42
C ALA A 41 1.04 -21.37 -2.97
N LYS A 42 0.43 -22.16 -2.05
CA LYS A 42 0.43 -21.86 -0.63
C LYS A 42 1.84 -21.69 -0.10
N TYR A 43 2.72 -22.65 -0.37
CA TYR A 43 4.10 -22.60 0.09
C TYR A 43 4.88 -21.42 -0.45
N MET A 44 4.65 -21.06 -1.72
CA MET A 44 5.28 -19.91 -2.36
C MET A 44 4.81 -18.59 -1.78
N TYR A 45 3.50 -18.41 -1.52
CA TYR A 45 2.98 -17.21 -0.87
C TYR A 45 3.49 -17.06 0.57
N GLU A 46 3.56 -18.15 1.35
CA GLU A 46 4.13 -18.13 2.70
C GLU A 46 5.60 -17.72 2.67
N LEU A 47 6.41 -18.29 1.78
CA LEU A 47 7.82 -17.96 1.63
C LEU A 47 8.03 -16.50 1.17
N VAL A 48 7.20 -16.01 0.26
CA VAL A 48 7.26 -14.61 -0.17
C VAL A 48 6.87 -13.68 0.98
N ASP A 49 5.86 -14.02 1.77
CA ASP A 49 5.44 -13.22 2.92
C ASP A 49 6.54 -13.11 3.99
N GLU A 50 7.23 -14.23 4.27
CA GLU A 50 8.40 -14.26 5.15
C GLU A 50 9.57 -13.43 4.59
N ALA A 51 9.86 -13.57 3.29
CA ALA A 51 10.96 -12.84 2.65
C ALA A 51 10.72 -11.32 2.61
N LEU A 52 9.47 -10.88 2.43
CA LEU A 52 9.11 -9.46 2.51
C LEU A 52 9.27 -8.89 3.92
N ASP A 53 9.07 -9.69 4.96
CA ASP A 53 9.32 -9.28 6.34
C ASP A 53 10.82 -9.24 6.67
N GLU A 54 11.60 -10.21 6.16
CA GLU A 54 13.06 -10.23 6.34
C GLU A 54 13.75 -9.08 5.59
N TYR A 55 13.23 -8.72 4.43
CA TYR A 55 13.77 -7.66 3.57
C TYR A 55 12.73 -6.54 3.40
N PRO A 56 12.49 -5.68 4.42
CA PRO A 56 11.47 -4.65 4.38
C PRO A 56 11.78 -3.55 3.34
N PRO A 57 10.81 -2.68 3.03
CA PRO A 57 11.00 -1.56 2.10
C PRO A 57 12.13 -0.63 2.51
N VAL A 58 13.09 -0.45 1.62
CA VAL A 58 14.25 0.43 1.80
C VAL A 58 14.63 1.11 0.49
N VAL A 59 15.27 2.27 0.59
CA VAL A 59 15.92 2.91 -0.55
C VAL A 59 17.01 2.00 -1.11
N GLY A 60 17.09 1.87 -2.43
CA GLY A 60 18.10 1.05 -3.08
C GLY A 60 17.91 -0.46 -2.82
N ALA A 61 16.69 -0.94 -2.92
CA ALA A 61 16.30 -2.32 -2.67
C ALA A 61 17.36 -3.37 -3.02
N PRO A 62 17.83 -4.21 -2.05
CA PRO A 62 18.83 -5.26 -2.29
C PRO A 62 18.26 -6.34 -3.22
N THR A 63 19.15 -7.15 -3.81
CA THR A 63 18.76 -8.24 -4.72
C THR A 63 17.81 -9.23 -4.07
N SER A 64 17.98 -9.55 -2.78
CA SER A 64 17.08 -10.44 -2.02
C SER A 64 15.65 -9.91 -1.98
N ARG A 65 15.46 -8.60 -1.71
CA ARG A 65 14.15 -7.97 -1.76
C ARG A 65 13.55 -8.00 -3.18
N LYS A 66 14.35 -7.67 -4.21
CA LYS A 66 13.89 -7.74 -5.60
C LYS A 66 13.45 -9.14 -5.99
N LEU A 67 14.18 -10.17 -5.55
CA LEU A 67 13.79 -11.57 -5.78
C LEU A 67 12.47 -11.92 -5.09
N ALA A 68 12.21 -11.45 -3.88
CA ALA A 68 10.91 -11.65 -3.22
C ALA A 68 9.77 -11.01 -4.01
N LEU A 69 9.94 -9.76 -4.46
CA LEU A 69 8.95 -9.05 -5.27
C LEU A 69 8.74 -9.70 -6.65
N TYR A 70 9.80 -10.19 -7.31
CA TYR A 70 9.68 -10.89 -8.62
C TYR A 70 9.03 -12.26 -8.48
N ASN A 71 9.24 -12.97 -7.36
CA ASN A 71 8.47 -14.18 -7.08
C ASN A 71 7.00 -13.86 -6.83
N LEU A 72 6.70 -12.76 -6.14
CA LEU A 72 5.32 -12.28 -5.99
C LEU A 72 4.69 -11.95 -7.35
N ASP A 73 5.41 -11.25 -8.24
CA ASP A 73 4.95 -11.02 -9.63
C ASP A 73 4.58 -12.33 -10.32
N ALA A 74 5.45 -13.33 -10.27
CA ALA A 74 5.20 -14.62 -10.91
C ALA A 74 3.93 -15.30 -10.37
N MET A 75 3.67 -15.17 -9.06
CA MET A 75 2.46 -15.71 -8.44
C MET A 75 1.20 -14.93 -8.83
N LEU A 76 1.28 -13.59 -8.83
CA LEU A 76 0.14 -12.73 -9.16
C LEU A 76 -0.19 -12.70 -10.66
N HIS A 77 0.72 -13.13 -11.53
CA HIS A 77 0.49 -13.28 -12.97
C HIS A 77 0.06 -14.69 -13.38
N GLU A 78 0.00 -15.65 -12.46
CA GLU A 78 -0.53 -16.98 -12.73
C GLU A 78 -2.02 -17.04 -12.38
N THR A 79 -2.86 -16.92 -13.40
CA THR A 79 -4.32 -16.80 -13.24
C THR A 79 -4.99 -18.02 -12.58
N LYS A 80 -4.31 -19.18 -12.58
CA LYS A 80 -4.80 -20.39 -11.91
C LYS A 80 -4.90 -20.20 -10.38
N TYR A 81 -4.10 -19.29 -9.82
CA TYR A 81 -4.07 -19.03 -8.39
C TYR A 81 -4.91 -17.81 -7.97
N ASP A 82 -5.44 -17.09 -8.94
CA ASP A 82 -6.32 -15.96 -8.70
C ASP A 82 -7.54 -16.38 -7.86
N ASN A 83 -7.81 -15.61 -6.80
CA ASN A 83 -8.95 -15.83 -5.90
C ASN A 83 -8.98 -17.22 -5.21
N THR A 84 -7.82 -17.87 -5.08
CA THR A 84 -7.68 -19.13 -4.34
C THR A 84 -7.37 -18.87 -2.87
N GLU A 85 -7.54 -19.91 -2.03
CA GLU A 85 -7.24 -19.80 -0.59
C GLU A 85 -5.80 -19.34 -0.31
N PRO A 86 -4.74 -19.84 -0.99
CA PRO A 86 -3.39 -19.32 -0.81
C PRO A 86 -3.25 -17.81 -1.06
N PHE A 87 -3.86 -17.28 -2.11
CA PHE A 87 -3.88 -15.86 -2.40
C PHE A 87 -4.61 -15.06 -1.31
N LYS A 88 -5.81 -15.51 -0.92
CA LYS A 88 -6.61 -14.86 0.14
C LYS A 88 -5.87 -14.84 1.48
N SER A 89 -5.21 -15.93 1.84
CA SER A 89 -4.40 -16.03 3.05
C SER A 89 -3.22 -15.06 3.03
N PHE A 90 -2.53 -14.93 1.88
CA PHE A 90 -1.46 -13.97 1.72
C PHE A 90 -1.96 -12.53 1.92
N VAL A 91 -3.03 -12.12 1.24
CA VAL A 91 -3.61 -10.78 1.37
C VAL A 91 -4.03 -10.50 2.82
N ALA A 92 -4.70 -11.46 3.47
CA ALA A 92 -5.11 -11.32 4.87
C ALA A 92 -3.92 -11.18 5.83
N SER A 93 -2.84 -11.93 5.60
CA SER A 93 -1.58 -11.78 6.35
C SER A 93 -1.03 -10.36 6.21
N ARG A 94 -0.91 -9.86 4.98
CA ARG A 94 -0.39 -8.52 4.71
C ARG A 94 -1.25 -7.41 5.34
N ALA A 95 -2.59 -7.51 5.22
CA ALA A 95 -3.52 -6.57 5.85
C ALA A 95 -3.40 -6.58 7.39
N SER A 96 -3.28 -7.77 7.99
CA SER A 96 -3.11 -7.92 9.45
C SER A 96 -1.84 -7.24 9.97
N LYS A 97 -0.75 -7.29 9.21
CA LYS A 97 0.52 -6.62 9.56
C LYS A 97 0.38 -5.10 9.57
N VAL A 98 -0.29 -4.52 8.57
CA VAL A 98 -0.60 -3.08 8.55
C VAL A 98 -1.47 -2.70 9.74
N ILE A 99 -2.54 -3.45 10.00
CA ILE A 99 -3.46 -3.19 11.12
C ILE A 99 -2.70 -3.20 12.45
N ALA A 100 -1.85 -4.20 12.67
CA ALA A 100 -1.06 -4.31 13.89
C ALA A 100 -0.06 -3.15 14.06
N ASP A 101 0.62 -2.75 12.97
CA ASP A 101 1.56 -1.64 13.02
C ASP A 101 0.85 -0.30 13.21
N MET A 102 -0.31 -0.09 12.58
CA MET A 102 -1.11 1.13 12.74
C MET A 102 -1.64 1.34 14.16
N GLN A 103 -1.68 0.34 15.02
CA GLN A 103 -2.01 0.50 16.44
C GLN A 103 -0.90 1.24 17.22
N SER A 104 0.31 1.27 16.69
CA SER A 104 1.43 1.96 17.31
C SER A 104 1.48 3.43 16.87
N PRO A 105 1.67 4.40 17.78
CA PRO A 105 1.72 5.81 17.40
C PRO A 105 2.99 6.16 16.64
N VAL A 106 2.88 7.01 15.63
CA VAL A 106 4.03 7.65 14.99
C VAL A 106 4.52 8.78 15.89
N LYS A 107 5.74 8.66 16.41
CA LYS A 107 6.32 9.66 17.34
C LYS A 107 6.93 10.85 16.62
N LYS A 108 7.53 10.62 15.44
CA LYS A 108 8.23 11.62 14.63
C LYS A 108 8.30 11.16 13.18
N GLY A 109 8.24 12.11 12.24
CA GLY A 109 8.31 11.84 10.81
C GLY A 109 6.97 11.38 10.25
N MET A 110 7.03 10.68 9.13
CA MET A 110 5.86 10.13 8.44
C MET A 110 6.07 8.64 8.18
N LYS A 111 5.00 7.87 8.29
CA LYS A 111 4.92 6.48 7.88
C LYS A 111 3.87 6.35 6.79
N ILE A 112 4.23 5.74 5.66
CA ILE A 112 3.35 5.56 4.51
C ILE A 112 3.16 4.07 4.31
N TYR A 113 1.89 3.62 4.32
CA TYR A 113 1.47 2.25 4.12
C TYR A 113 0.88 2.10 2.73
N LYS A 114 1.26 1.06 2.00
CA LYS A 114 0.60 0.62 0.77
C LYS A 114 -0.42 -0.46 1.12
N ILE A 115 -1.70 -0.18 0.92
CA ILE A 115 -2.77 -1.10 1.30
C ILE A 115 -3.01 -2.12 0.19
N TYR A 116 -3.50 -1.66 -0.94
CA TYR A 116 -3.73 -2.45 -2.14
C TYR A 116 -3.69 -1.51 -3.35
N ASN A 117 -3.13 -1.97 -4.47
CA ASN A 117 -3.01 -1.22 -5.72
C ASN A 117 -2.38 0.17 -5.51
N ASP A 118 -3.11 1.23 -5.78
CA ASP A 118 -2.70 2.62 -5.56
C ASP A 118 -3.30 3.24 -4.28
N GLY A 119 -3.88 2.41 -3.42
CA GLY A 119 -4.44 2.81 -2.13
C GLY A 119 -3.35 2.94 -1.06
N PHE A 120 -3.13 4.17 -0.56
CA PHE A 120 -2.12 4.47 0.44
C PHE A 120 -2.68 5.14 1.69
N VAL A 121 -2.00 4.94 2.82
CA VAL A 121 -2.27 5.66 4.06
C VAL A 121 -0.99 6.32 4.55
N ALA A 122 -0.98 7.66 4.64
CA ALA A 122 0.12 8.43 5.19
C ALA A 122 -0.20 8.87 6.61
N ARG A 123 0.67 8.54 7.57
CA ARG A 123 0.44 8.80 8.99
C ARG A 123 1.59 9.57 9.61
N THR A 124 1.27 10.64 10.34
CA THR A 124 2.19 11.38 11.19
C THR A 124 1.79 11.26 12.66
N LYS A 125 2.34 12.09 13.52
CA LYS A 125 1.97 12.10 14.94
C LYS A 125 0.52 12.51 15.18
N SER A 126 -0.01 13.44 14.39
CA SER A 126 -1.32 14.07 14.65
C SER A 126 -2.39 13.69 13.63
N VAL A 127 -2.03 13.18 12.44
CA VAL A 127 -2.99 12.93 11.38
C VAL A 127 -2.70 11.64 10.62
N THR A 128 -3.77 11.03 10.09
CA THR A 128 -3.72 9.84 9.23
C THR A 128 -4.57 10.10 7.98
N ILE A 129 -3.94 10.09 6.81
CA ILE A 129 -4.51 10.49 5.54
C ILE A 129 -4.62 9.27 4.65
N ALA A 130 -5.81 8.97 4.13
CA ALA A 130 -6.04 7.92 3.15
C ALA A 130 -6.12 8.51 1.74
N PHE A 131 -5.46 7.87 0.78
CA PHE A 131 -5.52 8.16 -0.65
C PHE A 131 -6.00 6.92 -1.38
N ASP A 132 -7.02 7.04 -2.19
CA ASP A 132 -7.55 6.00 -3.10
C ASP A 132 -7.66 4.60 -2.47
N VAL A 133 -7.98 4.53 -1.17
CA VAL A 133 -8.08 3.26 -0.45
C VAL A 133 -9.35 2.52 -0.88
N VAL A 134 -9.15 1.32 -1.42
CA VAL A 134 -10.20 0.42 -1.89
C VAL A 134 -10.00 -0.99 -1.34
N ARG A 135 -11.07 -1.80 -1.37
CA ARG A 135 -10.94 -3.25 -1.12
C ARG A 135 -10.32 -3.99 -2.30
N GLY A 136 -10.38 -3.39 -3.49
CA GLY A 136 -10.12 -4.08 -4.74
C GLY A 136 -11.21 -5.11 -5.06
N ALA A 137 -11.21 -5.59 -6.32
CA ALA A 137 -12.17 -6.59 -6.75
C ALA A 137 -11.52 -7.59 -7.70
N LEU A 138 -11.71 -8.89 -7.44
CA LEU A 138 -11.26 -9.97 -8.30
C LEU A 138 -12.38 -10.99 -8.46
N LYS A 139 -12.83 -11.24 -9.69
CA LYS A 139 -13.90 -12.20 -9.99
C LYS A 139 -15.20 -11.94 -9.17
N GLY A 140 -15.48 -10.67 -8.87
CA GLY A 140 -16.69 -10.27 -8.12
C GLY A 140 -16.57 -10.34 -6.60
N GLU A 141 -15.41 -10.72 -6.06
CA GLU A 141 -15.12 -10.75 -4.63
C GLU A 141 -14.13 -9.63 -4.26
N ALA A 142 -14.25 -9.12 -3.03
CA ALA A 142 -13.29 -8.18 -2.50
C ALA A 142 -11.94 -8.87 -2.24
N ILE A 143 -10.84 -8.22 -2.61
CA ILE A 143 -9.48 -8.71 -2.37
C ILE A 143 -9.11 -8.52 -0.90
N VAL A 144 -9.20 -7.27 -0.40
CA VAL A 144 -9.05 -6.98 1.03
C VAL A 144 -10.42 -7.12 1.70
N SER A 145 -10.51 -7.89 2.77
CA SER A 145 -11.78 -8.17 3.42
C SER A 145 -12.45 -6.89 3.95
N ASP A 146 -13.79 -6.88 4.01
CA ASP A 146 -14.56 -5.77 4.58
C ASP A 146 -14.13 -5.44 6.02
N LYS A 147 -13.79 -6.45 6.80
CA LYS A 147 -13.33 -6.29 8.18
C LYS A 147 -11.98 -5.60 8.24
N ASP A 148 -11.03 -6.02 7.41
CA ASP A 148 -9.67 -5.48 7.45
C ASP A 148 -9.65 -4.05 6.94
N ILE A 149 -10.31 -3.78 5.79
CA ILE A 149 -10.41 -2.42 5.27
C ILE A 149 -11.13 -1.50 6.25
N ALA A 150 -12.21 -1.98 6.89
CA ALA A 150 -12.91 -1.22 7.91
C ALA A 150 -12.00 -0.83 9.07
N THR A 151 -11.17 -1.76 9.53
CA THR A 151 -10.22 -1.52 10.62
C THR A 151 -9.16 -0.49 10.23
N ILE A 152 -8.69 -0.52 8.97
CA ILE A 152 -7.72 0.45 8.46
C ILE A 152 -8.36 1.85 8.35
N VAL A 153 -9.51 1.96 7.68
CA VAL A 153 -10.16 3.27 7.44
C VAL A 153 -10.69 3.92 8.72
N ASP A 154 -11.01 3.12 9.72
CA ASP A 154 -11.42 3.65 11.04
C ASP A 154 -10.29 4.43 11.73
N GLN A 155 -9.04 4.14 11.41
CA GLN A 155 -7.87 4.85 11.92
C GLN A 155 -7.49 6.08 11.08
N CYS A 156 -8.11 6.28 9.91
CA CYS A 156 -7.84 7.42 9.05
C CYS A 156 -8.72 8.61 9.43
N ASP A 157 -8.23 9.84 9.21
CA ASP A 157 -8.91 11.08 9.54
C ASP A 157 -9.60 11.73 8.33
N VAL A 158 -9.13 11.44 7.12
CA VAL A 158 -9.60 11.98 5.85
C VAL A 158 -9.35 11.01 4.72
N LEU A 159 -10.21 11.03 3.69
CA LEU A 159 -10.04 10.32 2.44
C LEU A 159 -9.92 11.31 1.28
N LEU A 160 -8.90 11.15 0.44
CA LEU A 160 -8.74 11.87 -0.81
C LEU A 160 -8.85 10.88 -1.97
N LEU A 161 -9.68 11.19 -2.96
CA LEU A 161 -9.94 10.38 -4.14
C LEU A 161 -9.50 11.15 -5.39
N THR A 162 -8.64 10.54 -6.19
CA THR A 162 -7.97 11.21 -7.31
C THR A 162 -8.84 11.27 -8.56
N HIS A 163 -9.42 10.16 -9.01
CA HIS A 163 -10.22 10.06 -10.23
C HIS A 163 -11.28 8.94 -10.15
N ASN A 164 -12.17 8.87 -11.13
CA ASN A 164 -13.37 8.03 -11.09
C ASN A 164 -13.16 6.65 -11.75
N HIS A 165 -12.18 5.88 -11.29
CA HIS A 165 -12.02 4.47 -11.64
C HIS A 165 -12.33 3.56 -10.45
N GLY A 166 -12.81 2.34 -10.73
CA GLY A 166 -13.28 1.41 -9.70
C GLY A 166 -12.17 0.84 -8.80
N ASP A 167 -10.93 0.95 -9.23
CA ASP A 167 -9.73 0.57 -8.46
C ASP A 167 -9.14 1.73 -7.63
N HIS A 168 -9.77 2.94 -7.70
CA HIS A 168 -9.47 4.11 -6.88
C HIS A 168 -10.65 4.57 -6.04
N VAL A 169 -11.88 4.19 -6.40
CA VAL A 169 -13.12 4.58 -5.70
C VAL A 169 -13.88 3.37 -5.22
N ASP A 170 -13.95 3.19 -3.91
CA ASP A 170 -14.77 2.15 -3.27
C ASP A 170 -15.90 2.78 -2.46
N ARG A 171 -17.14 2.59 -2.91
CA ARG A 171 -18.32 3.12 -2.25
C ARG A 171 -18.44 2.68 -0.79
N TYR A 172 -18.06 1.45 -0.46
CA TYR A 172 -18.04 0.95 0.91
C TYR A 172 -17.11 1.77 1.82
N VAL A 173 -15.92 2.10 1.30
CA VAL A 173 -14.94 2.92 2.02
C VAL A 173 -15.46 4.36 2.19
N VAL A 174 -15.98 4.96 1.12
CA VAL A 174 -16.55 6.33 1.15
C VAL A 174 -17.68 6.44 2.18
N ASP A 175 -18.64 5.53 2.12
CA ASP A 175 -19.78 5.52 3.05
C ASP A 175 -19.32 5.41 4.52
N ARG A 176 -18.24 4.67 4.77
CA ARG A 176 -17.68 4.52 6.11
C ARG A 176 -17.04 5.81 6.62
N PHE A 177 -16.34 6.55 5.78
CA PHE A 177 -15.82 7.88 6.15
C PHE A 177 -16.96 8.86 6.43
N ILE A 178 -17.97 8.91 5.56
CA ILE A 178 -19.14 9.79 5.72
C ILE A 178 -19.89 9.45 7.02
N ALA A 179 -20.19 8.17 7.25
CA ALA A 179 -20.88 7.72 8.46
C ALA A 179 -20.10 8.07 9.75
N ALA A 180 -18.77 8.09 9.68
CA ALA A 180 -17.93 8.51 10.78
C ALA A 180 -17.78 10.05 10.90
N GLY A 181 -18.40 10.83 10.00
CA GLY A 181 -18.28 12.30 9.93
C GLY A 181 -16.85 12.76 9.61
N LYS A 182 -16.09 11.96 8.87
CA LYS A 182 -14.74 12.28 8.42
C LYS A 182 -14.80 12.88 7.01
N PRO A 183 -13.96 13.88 6.69
CA PRO A 183 -13.95 14.48 5.34
C PRO A 183 -13.63 13.46 4.26
N VAL A 184 -14.39 13.53 3.15
CA VAL A 184 -14.08 12.88 1.89
C VAL A 184 -13.89 13.95 0.83
N ILE A 185 -12.74 14.00 0.21
CA ILE A 185 -12.35 14.96 -0.82
C ILE A 185 -12.18 14.21 -2.11
N ALA A 186 -12.79 14.69 -3.18
CA ALA A 186 -12.81 13.99 -4.46
C ALA A 186 -12.63 14.93 -5.64
N ALA A 187 -12.19 14.38 -6.79
CA ALA A 187 -12.34 15.05 -8.08
C ALA A 187 -13.83 15.19 -8.42
N ASP A 188 -14.15 16.18 -9.24
CA ASP A 188 -15.55 16.61 -9.51
C ASP A 188 -16.46 15.48 -10.03
N GLU A 189 -15.90 14.50 -10.71
CA GLU A 189 -16.67 13.41 -11.33
C GLU A 189 -16.98 12.22 -10.42
N ILE A 190 -16.35 12.16 -9.24
CA ILE A 190 -16.47 11.04 -8.31
C ILE A 190 -17.74 11.19 -7.48
N LEU A 191 -18.66 10.23 -7.55
CA LEU A 191 -19.83 10.13 -6.65
C LEU A 191 -20.58 11.46 -6.48
N LYS A 192 -20.87 12.17 -7.59
CA LYS A 192 -21.48 13.53 -7.63
C LYS A 192 -22.75 13.66 -6.79
N ASP A 193 -23.56 12.61 -6.74
CA ASP A 193 -24.86 12.60 -6.07
C ASP A 193 -24.77 12.10 -4.61
N VAL A 194 -23.55 11.91 -4.07
CA VAL A 194 -23.36 11.41 -2.72
C VAL A 194 -23.13 12.58 -1.76
N GLU A 195 -24.11 12.79 -0.88
CA GLU A 195 -23.99 13.77 0.20
C GLU A 195 -22.82 13.44 1.12
N GLY A 196 -22.05 14.45 1.53
CA GLY A 196 -20.88 14.29 2.39
C GLY A 196 -19.54 14.18 1.64
N VAL A 197 -19.55 14.11 0.31
CA VAL A 197 -18.35 14.22 -0.53
C VAL A 197 -18.11 15.68 -0.91
N THR A 198 -16.92 16.18 -0.66
CA THR A 198 -16.50 17.52 -1.08
C THR A 198 -15.74 17.43 -2.39
N HIS A 199 -16.25 18.07 -3.43
CA HIS A 199 -15.67 18.02 -4.76
C HIS A 199 -14.79 19.24 -5.05
N TYR A 200 -13.65 19.00 -5.69
CA TYR A 200 -12.81 20.04 -6.25
C TYR A 200 -12.48 19.73 -7.70
N ARG A 201 -12.69 20.74 -8.55
CA ARG A 201 -12.38 20.71 -9.96
C ARG A 201 -11.15 21.57 -10.22
N SER A 202 -10.05 20.95 -10.59
CA SER A 202 -8.81 21.63 -10.99
C SER A 202 -8.57 21.36 -12.48
N GLU A 203 -8.98 22.29 -13.36
CA GLU A 203 -8.80 22.14 -14.81
C GLU A 203 -7.45 22.65 -15.29
N THR A 204 -7.04 23.80 -14.81
CA THR A 204 -5.81 24.48 -15.24
C THR A 204 -5.06 25.12 -14.08
N ASP A 205 -5.77 25.49 -13.03
CA ASP A 205 -5.24 26.24 -11.91
C ASP A 205 -4.91 25.32 -10.73
N ILE A 206 -3.83 25.59 -10.07
CA ILE A 206 -3.50 24.91 -8.81
C ILE A 206 -4.37 25.49 -7.71
N LEU A 207 -5.14 24.63 -7.04
CA LEU A 207 -6.02 25.05 -5.95
C LEU A 207 -5.31 24.87 -4.61
N ASP A 208 -5.33 25.91 -3.77
CA ASP A 208 -4.91 25.83 -2.36
C ASP A 208 -6.14 25.72 -1.46
N LYS A 209 -6.23 24.62 -0.69
CA LYS A 209 -7.34 24.32 0.22
C LYS A 209 -6.84 24.07 1.64
N LYS A 210 -7.72 24.33 2.60
CA LYS A 210 -7.53 23.93 4.00
C LYS A 210 -8.65 22.99 4.38
N ILE A 211 -8.31 21.83 4.93
CA ILE A 211 -9.27 20.83 5.38
C ILE A 211 -9.14 20.72 6.87
N THR A 212 -10.20 21.07 7.59
CA THR A 212 -10.28 20.91 9.04
C THR A 212 -10.78 19.51 9.36
N LEU A 213 -10.00 18.77 10.12
CA LEU A 213 -10.33 17.43 10.57
C LEU A 213 -11.21 17.46 11.84
N ARG A 214 -11.85 16.36 12.18
CA ARG A 214 -12.65 16.23 13.40
C ARG A 214 -11.84 16.50 14.69
N SER A 215 -10.56 16.22 14.67
CA SER A 215 -9.62 16.53 15.76
C SER A 215 -9.40 18.03 15.97
N GLY A 216 -9.78 18.86 15.01
CA GLY A 216 -9.42 20.29 14.96
C GLY A 216 -8.11 20.56 14.23
N GLU A 217 -7.34 19.54 13.88
CA GLU A 217 -6.14 19.70 13.06
C GLU A 217 -6.49 20.18 11.65
N VAL A 218 -5.57 20.89 11.00
CA VAL A 218 -5.78 21.47 9.68
C VAL A 218 -4.71 20.98 8.70
N LEU A 219 -5.16 20.34 7.64
CA LEU A 219 -4.33 20.01 6.49
C LEU A 219 -4.32 21.17 5.50
N LYS A 220 -3.15 21.44 4.90
CA LYS A 220 -3.05 22.29 3.72
C LYS A 220 -2.93 21.38 2.50
N VAL A 221 -3.83 21.55 1.54
CA VAL A 221 -3.90 20.68 0.38
C VAL A 221 -3.77 21.52 -0.88
N LYS A 222 -2.74 21.23 -1.69
CA LYS A 222 -2.65 21.69 -3.07
C LYS A 222 -3.28 20.62 -3.96
N ILE A 223 -4.09 21.04 -4.90
CA ILE A 223 -4.73 20.19 -5.90
C ILE A 223 -4.26 20.65 -7.27
N TYR A 224 -3.57 19.78 -7.98
CA TYR A 224 -3.03 20.04 -9.30
C TYR A 224 -3.94 19.47 -10.39
N PRO A 225 -3.98 20.08 -11.57
CA PRO A 225 -4.82 19.69 -12.70
C PRO A 225 -4.21 18.49 -13.46
N GLY A 226 -4.25 17.30 -12.87
CA GLY A 226 -3.83 16.07 -13.51
C GLY A 226 -4.94 15.45 -14.37
N HIS A 227 -4.54 14.61 -15.31
CA HIS A 227 -5.44 13.91 -16.21
C HIS A 227 -5.00 12.47 -16.46
N GLN A 228 -5.99 11.60 -16.65
CA GLN A 228 -5.82 10.28 -17.25
C GLN A 228 -6.67 10.26 -18.52
N SER A 229 -6.03 10.40 -19.68
CA SER A 229 -6.72 10.67 -20.95
C SER A 229 -7.63 11.90 -20.84
N GLU A 230 -8.92 11.75 -21.12
CA GLU A 230 -9.93 12.82 -21.00
C GLU A 230 -10.49 12.98 -19.59
N MET A 231 -10.16 12.06 -18.68
CA MET A 231 -10.67 12.07 -17.31
C MET A 231 -9.81 12.97 -16.42
N MET A 232 -10.47 13.77 -15.59
CA MET A 232 -9.81 14.55 -14.55
C MET A 232 -9.25 13.62 -13.47
N CYS A 233 -7.97 13.78 -13.17
CA CYS A 233 -7.27 13.08 -12.11
C CYS A 233 -6.62 14.12 -11.18
N ASN A 234 -7.27 14.46 -10.08
CA ASN A 234 -6.70 15.41 -9.12
C ASN A 234 -5.41 14.85 -8.53
N VAL A 235 -4.31 15.56 -8.73
CA VAL A 235 -3.05 15.26 -8.06
C VAL A 235 -3.00 16.06 -6.75
N TYR A 236 -2.85 15.38 -5.63
CA TYR A 236 -2.86 16.00 -4.31
C TYR A 236 -1.45 16.14 -3.75
N ALA A 237 -1.13 17.30 -3.16
CA ALA A 237 0.00 17.45 -2.24
C ALA A 237 -0.53 17.95 -0.89
N VAL A 238 -0.42 17.11 0.13
CA VAL A 238 -0.98 17.35 1.46
C VAL A 238 0.12 17.64 2.44
N THR A 239 0.09 18.84 3.03
CA THR A 239 1.00 19.23 4.10
C THR A 239 0.30 19.05 5.44
N THR A 240 0.92 18.23 6.30
CA THR A 240 0.45 17.90 7.64
C THR A 240 0.73 19.05 8.64
N PRO A 241 0.13 19.03 9.84
CA PRO A 241 0.44 20.00 10.90
C PRO A 241 1.91 20.03 11.31
N GLU A 242 2.63 18.89 11.17
CA GLU A 242 4.06 18.79 11.43
C GLU A 242 4.92 19.43 10.33
N GLY A 243 4.32 19.87 9.22
CA GLY A 243 5.00 20.48 8.10
C GLY A 243 5.56 19.49 7.07
N LEU A 244 5.25 18.20 7.18
CA LEU A 244 5.63 17.19 6.20
C LEU A 244 4.62 17.17 5.05
N THR A 245 5.11 17.02 3.82
CA THR A 245 4.27 17.03 2.62
C THR A 245 4.35 15.70 1.89
N VAL A 246 3.20 15.05 1.72
CA VAL A 246 3.04 13.87 0.87
C VAL A 246 2.21 14.25 -0.36
N ALA A 247 2.66 13.82 -1.54
CA ALA A 247 1.89 13.97 -2.78
C ALA A 247 1.48 12.61 -3.32
N HIS A 248 0.30 12.57 -3.97
CA HIS A 248 -0.25 11.40 -4.61
C HIS A 248 -0.76 11.76 -5.99
N THR A 249 -0.26 11.08 -7.03
CA THR A 249 -0.59 11.42 -8.41
C THR A 249 -1.86 10.77 -8.91
N GLY A 250 -2.37 9.74 -8.22
CA GLY A 250 -3.32 8.83 -8.84
C GLY A 250 -2.78 8.37 -10.18
N ASP A 251 -3.64 8.18 -11.14
CA ASP A 251 -3.31 7.75 -12.49
C ASP A 251 -2.98 8.91 -13.45
N GLN A 252 -2.39 9.98 -12.95
CA GLN A 252 -1.93 11.06 -13.83
C GLN A 252 -1.03 10.46 -14.92
N TYR A 253 -1.41 10.69 -16.16
CA TYR A 253 -0.80 10.03 -17.31
C TYR A 253 -0.47 10.98 -18.46
N ASN A 254 -1.18 12.12 -18.55
CA ASN A 254 -1.12 12.96 -19.72
C ASN A 254 0.19 13.75 -19.86
N GLU A 255 0.75 13.73 -21.05
CA GLU A 255 1.96 14.48 -21.40
C GLU A 255 1.75 16.00 -21.30
N GLY A 256 0.53 16.48 -21.59
CA GLY A 256 0.18 17.89 -21.46
C GLY A 256 0.32 18.46 -20.05
N ASP A 257 0.31 17.61 -19.03
CA ASP A 257 0.41 17.98 -17.62
C ASP A 257 1.85 18.38 -17.22
N PHE A 258 2.84 18.06 -18.03
CA PHE A 258 4.23 18.49 -17.77
C PHE A 258 4.37 20.03 -17.73
N LYS A 259 3.44 20.78 -18.29
CA LYS A 259 3.39 22.23 -18.18
C LYS A 259 3.34 22.73 -16.75
N TRP A 260 2.57 22.03 -15.88
CA TRP A 260 2.49 22.36 -14.47
C TRP A 260 3.41 21.49 -13.61
N ILE A 261 3.63 20.21 -13.95
CA ILE A 261 4.52 19.30 -13.23
C ILE A 261 5.92 19.91 -13.09
N ASP A 262 6.48 20.47 -14.16
CA ASP A 262 7.80 21.08 -14.17
C ASP A 262 7.94 22.30 -13.25
N THR A 263 6.82 22.90 -12.81
CA THR A 263 6.81 24.05 -11.89
C THR A 263 6.76 23.63 -10.42
N VAL A 264 6.45 22.37 -10.11
CA VAL A 264 6.21 21.91 -8.73
C VAL A 264 7.49 21.96 -7.89
N LYS A 265 8.62 21.61 -8.47
CA LYS A 265 9.95 21.66 -7.81
C LYS A 265 10.29 23.04 -7.22
N ASP A 266 9.75 24.12 -7.79
CA ASP A 266 9.98 25.50 -7.35
C ASP A 266 8.96 25.98 -6.32
N GLN A 267 7.97 25.17 -6.00
CA GLN A 267 6.90 25.49 -5.06
C GLN A 267 7.28 25.17 -3.61
N LYS A 268 6.53 25.76 -2.68
CA LYS A 268 6.67 25.51 -1.25
C LYS A 268 5.31 25.13 -0.67
N PRO A 269 5.33 24.21 0.32
CA PRO A 269 6.47 23.44 0.81
C PRO A 269 6.98 22.44 -0.23
N ALA A 270 8.23 21.99 -0.11
CA ALA A 270 8.76 20.91 -0.92
C ALA A 270 8.08 19.58 -0.56
N ILE A 271 8.05 18.65 -1.50
CA ILE A 271 7.45 17.32 -1.30
C ILE A 271 8.46 16.41 -0.59
N ASP A 272 8.08 15.89 0.58
CA ASP A 272 8.90 14.89 1.30
C ASP A 272 8.74 13.50 0.69
N ALA A 273 7.52 13.11 0.31
CA ALA A 273 7.24 11.84 -0.34
C ALA A 273 6.25 12.02 -1.50
N LEU A 274 6.58 11.45 -2.64
CA LEU A 274 5.72 11.36 -3.82
C LEU A 274 5.27 9.92 -3.99
N ILE A 275 3.97 9.69 -3.95
CA ILE A 275 3.34 8.45 -4.38
C ILE A 275 2.98 8.65 -5.85
N ILE A 276 3.57 7.83 -6.72
CA ILE A 276 3.42 7.97 -8.17
C ILE A 276 3.04 6.64 -8.80
N ASN A 277 2.06 6.69 -9.70
CA ASN A 277 1.66 5.53 -10.48
C ASN A 277 2.84 5.01 -11.31
N CYS A 278 3.14 3.71 -11.20
CA CYS A 278 4.21 3.05 -11.95
C CYS A 278 3.99 3.08 -13.48
N TRP A 279 2.78 3.40 -13.93
CA TRP A 279 2.42 3.55 -15.36
C TRP A 279 2.62 4.98 -15.87
N SER A 280 2.86 5.95 -15.01
CA SER A 280 2.99 7.35 -15.41
C SER A 280 3.88 7.49 -16.63
N MET A 281 3.38 8.21 -17.65
CA MET A 281 4.14 8.49 -18.85
C MET A 281 5.38 9.33 -18.48
N ASN A 282 6.54 8.95 -19.00
CA ASN A 282 7.79 9.62 -18.69
C ASN A 282 8.04 9.77 -17.17
N ILE A 283 7.81 8.69 -16.42
CA ILE A 283 7.90 8.67 -14.94
C ILE A 283 9.15 9.36 -14.40
N THR A 284 10.29 9.22 -15.09
CA THR A 284 11.55 9.86 -14.70
C THR A 284 11.46 11.38 -14.74
N ASP A 285 10.83 11.95 -15.76
CA ASP A 285 10.68 13.39 -15.90
C ASP A 285 9.58 13.93 -14.99
N ALA A 286 8.51 13.16 -14.76
CA ALA A 286 7.52 13.48 -13.73
C ALA A 286 8.18 13.58 -12.35
N ILE A 287 8.99 12.61 -11.96
CA ILE A 287 9.73 12.63 -10.69
C ILE A 287 10.65 13.86 -10.59
N LYS A 288 11.37 14.21 -11.67
CA LYS A 288 12.20 15.43 -11.70
C LYS A 288 11.37 16.71 -11.53
N GLY A 289 10.20 16.76 -12.16
CA GLY A 289 9.29 17.90 -12.06
C GLY A 289 8.73 18.10 -10.66
N PHE A 290 8.32 17.03 -10.00
CA PHE A 290 7.88 17.04 -8.60
C PHE A 290 9.05 17.27 -7.62
N ASN A 291 10.23 16.76 -7.94
CA ASN A 291 11.47 16.82 -7.15
C ASN A 291 11.28 16.47 -5.66
N PRO A 292 10.72 15.28 -5.34
CA PRO A 292 10.48 14.86 -3.97
C PRO A 292 11.77 14.39 -3.29
N ARG A 293 11.75 14.31 -1.95
CA ARG A 293 12.83 13.65 -1.21
C ARG A 293 12.80 12.13 -1.39
N TYR A 294 11.60 11.52 -1.36
CA TYR A 294 11.40 10.10 -1.58
C TYR A 294 10.32 9.85 -2.63
N VAL A 295 10.50 8.83 -3.43
CA VAL A 295 9.52 8.32 -4.39
C VAL A 295 9.01 6.97 -3.93
N LEU A 296 7.69 6.80 -3.88
CA LEU A 296 7.02 5.52 -3.66
C LEU A 296 6.16 5.23 -4.88
N THR A 297 6.20 3.99 -5.37
CA THR A 297 5.37 3.61 -6.52
C THR A 297 4.09 2.93 -6.09
N GLY A 298 3.03 3.23 -6.79
CA GLY A 298 1.71 2.60 -6.67
C GLY A 298 1.30 1.91 -7.96
N HIS A 299 0.14 1.26 -7.92
CA HIS A 299 -0.53 0.60 -9.04
C HIS A 299 0.14 -0.67 -9.58
N GLU A 300 1.13 -1.24 -8.88
CA GLU A 300 1.67 -2.53 -9.25
C GLU A 300 0.70 -3.66 -8.91
N ASN A 301 0.57 -4.58 -9.86
CA ASN A 301 -0.20 -5.81 -9.73
C ASN A 301 -1.70 -5.60 -9.42
N GLU A 302 -2.37 -4.63 -10.08
CA GLU A 302 -3.82 -4.51 -9.98
C GLU A 302 -4.53 -5.77 -10.48
N MET A 303 -5.11 -6.54 -9.56
CA MET A 303 -5.67 -7.87 -9.86
C MET A 303 -6.97 -7.83 -10.66
N GLY A 304 -7.67 -6.70 -10.65
CA GLY A 304 -8.87 -6.46 -11.49
C GLY A 304 -8.56 -6.31 -12.97
N HIS A 305 -7.31 -5.99 -13.30
CA HIS A 305 -6.86 -5.81 -14.67
C HIS A 305 -6.51 -7.14 -15.36
N THR A 306 -6.43 -7.11 -16.70
CA THR A 306 -5.88 -8.21 -17.50
C THR A 306 -4.38 -8.35 -17.22
N ILE A 307 -3.81 -9.52 -17.47
CA ILE A 307 -2.41 -9.84 -17.15
C ILE A 307 -1.42 -8.84 -17.75
N ASP A 308 -1.66 -8.38 -18.96
CA ASP A 308 -0.83 -7.40 -19.68
C ASP A 308 -0.96 -5.96 -19.14
N HIS A 309 -1.93 -5.72 -18.25
CA HIS A 309 -2.13 -4.45 -17.53
C HIS A 309 -1.87 -4.56 -16.02
N ARG A 310 -1.47 -5.73 -15.52
CA ARG A 310 -0.96 -5.90 -14.15
C ARG A 310 0.51 -5.52 -14.13
N GLU A 311 0.83 -4.23 -13.96
CA GLU A 311 2.22 -3.78 -13.94
C GLU A 311 3.04 -4.52 -12.87
N ALA A 312 4.02 -5.31 -13.32
CA ALA A 312 4.85 -6.09 -12.44
C ALA A 312 5.94 -5.24 -11.76
N PHE A 313 6.37 -5.61 -10.55
CA PHE A 313 7.48 -4.95 -9.85
C PHE A 313 8.78 -4.92 -10.66
N TRP A 314 9.06 -5.97 -11.46
CA TRP A 314 10.26 -5.99 -12.28
C TRP A 314 10.24 -4.91 -13.36
N LEU A 315 9.07 -4.59 -13.94
CA LEU A 315 8.89 -3.47 -14.88
C LEU A 315 9.07 -2.13 -14.17
N THR A 316 8.48 -1.97 -12.99
CA THR A 316 8.68 -0.77 -12.15
C THR A 316 10.17 -0.53 -11.89
N PHE A 317 10.91 -1.53 -11.45
CA PHE A 317 12.36 -1.40 -11.25
C PHE A 317 13.10 -1.06 -12.54
N GLN A 318 12.69 -1.58 -13.69
CA GLN A 318 13.28 -1.25 -14.98
C GLN A 318 13.05 0.22 -15.35
N LYS A 319 11.81 0.71 -15.18
CA LYS A 319 11.46 2.13 -15.44
C LYS A 319 12.18 3.10 -14.52
N LEU A 320 12.44 2.69 -13.27
CA LEU A 320 13.13 3.52 -12.29
C LEU A 320 14.67 3.51 -12.40
N GLN A 321 15.27 2.69 -13.26
CA GLN A 321 16.74 2.65 -13.43
C GLN A 321 17.38 4.01 -13.69
N PRO A 322 16.81 4.91 -14.53
CA PRO A 322 17.39 6.23 -14.79
C PRO A 322 17.08 7.26 -13.70
N VAL A 323 16.24 6.93 -12.70
CA VAL A 323 15.85 7.84 -11.63
C VAL A 323 17.00 8.01 -10.63
N THR A 324 17.34 9.27 -10.34
CA THR A 324 18.42 9.63 -9.39
C THR A 324 17.90 9.94 -7.99
N HIS A 325 16.59 10.08 -7.81
CA HIS A 325 15.95 10.29 -6.52
C HIS A 325 15.93 8.98 -5.73
N ASP A 326 15.87 9.10 -4.41
CA ASP A 326 15.64 7.96 -3.52
C ASP A 326 14.25 7.37 -3.75
N TYR A 327 14.16 6.14 -4.21
CA TYR A 327 12.88 5.47 -4.42
C TYR A 327 12.74 4.18 -3.64
N VAL A 328 11.50 3.86 -3.29
CA VAL A 328 11.11 2.67 -2.53
C VAL A 328 9.93 1.99 -3.23
N VAL A 329 10.10 0.72 -3.60
CA VAL A 329 9.04 -0.12 -4.16
C VAL A 329 8.49 -1.02 -3.06
N MET A 330 7.18 -0.98 -2.86
CA MET A 330 6.47 -1.71 -1.80
C MET A 330 5.47 -2.69 -2.37
N ALA A 331 5.42 -3.89 -1.80
CA ALA A 331 4.27 -4.78 -1.96
C ALA A 331 3.08 -4.29 -1.12
N TRP A 332 1.90 -4.84 -1.38
CA TRP A 332 0.73 -4.59 -0.53
C TRP A 332 0.98 -5.02 0.92
N GLY A 333 0.46 -4.26 1.85
CA GLY A 333 0.64 -4.52 3.27
C GLY A 333 2.01 -4.20 3.81
N GLU A 334 2.79 -3.38 3.11
CA GLU A 334 4.07 -2.87 3.58
C GLU A 334 4.00 -1.38 3.91
N TRP A 335 5.04 -0.89 4.56
CA TRP A 335 5.19 0.53 4.88
C TRP A 335 6.62 1.01 4.82
N PHE A 336 6.80 2.28 4.52
CA PHE A 336 8.06 2.98 4.58
C PHE A 336 7.97 4.14 5.58
N SER A 337 9.05 4.39 6.33
CA SER A 337 9.10 5.44 7.34
C SER A 337 10.31 6.34 7.15
N PHE A 338 10.11 7.65 7.30
CA PHE A 338 11.19 8.63 7.26
C PHE A 338 10.98 9.75 8.31
N LYS A 339 12.08 10.48 8.61
CA LYS A 339 12.10 11.57 9.59
C LYS A 339 12.48 12.88 8.93
#